data_844696e2946842d780f52f8c23c83cad
#
_entry.id   844696e2946842d780f52f8c23c83cad
#
_cell.length_a   1.000
_cell.length_b   1.000
_cell.length_c   1.000
_cell.angle_alpha   90.00
_cell.angle_beta   90.00
_cell.angle_gamma   90.00
#
_symmetry.space_group_name_H-M   'P 1'
#
loop_
_entity.id
_entity.type
_entity.pdbx_description
1 polymer ?
#
loop_
_entity_poly.entity_id
_entity_poly.type
_entity_poly.pdbx_seq_one_letter_code
_entity_poly.pdbx_strand_id
1 'polypeptide(L)'
;AISHFAGYYSHPRNVDEVINAVGLNEKRKAKGEQLSGGQRRRLDVALGILGNPELLFLDEPTTGFDPEARRAFWDLIRQLKSDGTTILITTHYLDEAEALADRLAVMTDGKILEVSTPTLLGGRARAKARVSWSENGKSNLEITDSPTQFVNQLSNRIGGEIADLSVSRPNLEDIYLEMIGEKV
;
A
#
# COMPACT_ATOMS: atom_id res chain seq x y z
N ALA A 1 25.25 0.15 -15.35
CA ALA A 1 25.19 0.72 -14.00
C ALA A 1 25.25 -0.39 -12.95
N ILE A 2 24.22 -1.25 -12.80
CA ILE A 2 24.08 -2.24 -11.70
C ILE A 2 25.35 -3.11 -11.57
N SER A 3 25.85 -3.72 -12.66
CA SER A 3 27.08 -4.54 -12.62
C SER A 3 28.33 -3.78 -12.18
N HIS A 4 28.39 -2.48 -12.47
CA HIS A 4 29.48 -1.63 -12.02
C HIS A 4 29.42 -1.39 -10.51
N PHE A 5 28.23 -1.08 -10.00
CA PHE A 5 28.01 -0.85 -8.57
C PHE A 5 28.16 -2.14 -7.73
N ALA A 6 27.85 -3.32 -8.30
CA ALA A 6 28.08 -4.59 -7.64
C ALA A 6 29.53 -4.79 -7.19
N GLY A 7 30.49 -4.27 -7.96
CA GLY A 7 31.90 -4.34 -7.65
C GLY A 7 32.34 -3.55 -6.39
N TYR A 8 31.50 -2.68 -5.86
CA TYR A 8 31.78 -1.95 -4.61
C TYR A 8 31.37 -2.68 -3.34
N TYR A 9 30.60 -3.78 -3.45
CA TYR A 9 30.14 -4.56 -2.31
C TYR A 9 30.90 -5.86 -2.19
N SER A 10 31.18 -6.30 -0.97
CA SER A 10 31.87 -7.57 -0.71
C SER A 10 30.98 -8.79 -0.99
N HIS A 11 29.67 -8.66 -0.78
CA HIS A 11 28.68 -9.73 -0.98
C HIS A 11 27.42 -9.17 -1.65
N PRO A 12 27.52 -8.72 -2.93
CA PRO A 12 26.37 -8.19 -3.62
C PRO A 12 25.36 -9.29 -3.95
N ARG A 13 24.09 -8.94 -4.05
CA ARG A 13 23.09 -9.82 -4.66
C ARG A 13 23.46 -10.09 -6.12
N ASN A 14 22.99 -11.22 -6.64
CA ASN A 14 23.15 -11.55 -8.05
C ASN A 14 22.55 -10.45 -8.93
N VAL A 15 23.34 -9.86 -9.84
CA VAL A 15 22.93 -8.74 -10.69
C VAL A 15 21.71 -9.10 -11.55
N ASP A 16 21.65 -10.34 -12.05
CA ASP A 16 20.56 -10.80 -12.89
C ASP A 16 19.26 -10.94 -12.12
N GLU A 17 19.33 -11.45 -10.90
CA GLU A 17 18.20 -11.53 -9.98
C GLU A 17 17.69 -10.13 -9.61
N VAL A 18 18.58 -9.18 -9.32
CA VAL A 18 18.22 -7.80 -9.03
C VAL A 18 17.51 -7.13 -10.22
N ILE A 19 18.04 -7.28 -11.45
CA ILE A 19 17.43 -6.73 -12.65
C ILE A 19 16.04 -7.33 -12.88
N ASN A 20 15.90 -8.63 -12.68
CA ASN A 20 14.62 -9.33 -12.82
C ASN A 20 13.61 -8.84 -11.77
N ALA A 21 14.03 -8.77 -10.52
CA ALA A 21 13.18 -8.37 -9.39
C ALA A 21 12.58 -6.95 -9.55
N VAL A 22 13.34 -6.02 -10.13
CA VAL A 22 12.85 -4.66 -10.41
C VAL A 22 12.18 -4.52 -11.79
N GLY A 23 12.01 -5.61 -12.55
CA GLY A 23 11.34 -5.61 -13.86
C GLY A 23 12.07 -4.81 -14.94
N LEU A 24 13.43 -4.81 -14.96
CA LEU A 24 14.24 -4.09 -15.94
C LEU A 24 14.92 -5.02 -16.98
N ASN A 25 14.45 -6.24 -17.17
CA ASN A 25 15.05 -7.22 -18.09
C ASN A 25 15.20 -6.70 -19.52
N GLU A 26 14.15 -6.09 -20.07
CA GLU A 26 14.16 -5.55 -21.43
C GLU A 26 15.11 -4.36 -21.58
N LYS A 27 15.43 -3.69 -20.49
CA LYS A 27 16.30 -2.50 -20.45
C LYS A 27 17.72 -2.79 -19.95
N ARG A 28 18.09 -4.05 -19.86
CA ARG A 28 19.40 -4.52 -19.36
C ARG A 28 20.61 -3.84 -19.99
N LYS A 29 20.54 -3.54 -21.29
CA LYS A 29 21.61 -2.87 -22.06
C LYS A 29 21.41 -1.37 -22.23
N ALA A 30 20.30 -0.82 -21.73
CA ALA A 30 20.01 0.59 -21.85
C ALA A 30 20.94 1.43 -20.96
N LYS A 31 21.27 2.63 -21.40
CA LYS A 31 21.90 3.66 -20.56
C LYS A 31 20.84 4.30 -19.68
N GLY A 32 21.24 4.80 -18.49
CA GLY A 32 20.31 5.45 -17.54
C GLY A 32 19.51 6.60 -18.16
N GLU A 33 20.12 7.35 -19.08
CA GLU A 33 19.49 8.46 -19.83
C GLU A 33 18.33 8.01 -20.74
N GLN A 34 18.33 6.74 -21.16
CA GLN A 34 17.32 6.14 -22.02
C GLN A 34 16.14 5.54 -21.27
N LEU A 35 16.18 5.58 -19.94
CA LEU A 35 15.13 5.06 -19.07
C LEU A 35 14.03 6.11 -18.87
N SER A 36 12.76 5.67 -18.83
CA SER A 36 11.65 6.50 -18.38
C SER A 36 11.80 6.85 -16.90
N GLY A 37 11.02 7.82 -16.40
CA GLY A 37 11.01 8.19 -14.97
C GLY A 37 10.78 6.99 -14.06
N GLY A 38 9.74 6.18 -14.32
CA GLY A 38 9.47 4.96 -13.56
C GLY A 38 10.58 3.91 -13.68
N GLN A 39 11.21 3.75 -14.85
CA GLN A 39 12.34 2.83 -15.02
C GLN A 39 13.59 3.31 -14.26
N ARG A 40 13.83 4.63 -14.21
CA ARG A 40 14.90 5.19 -13.36
C ARG A 40 14.65 4.92 -11.89
N ARG A 41 13.41 5.09 -11.42
CA ARG A 41 13.05 4.77 -10.03
C ARG A 41 13.28 3.29 -9.70
N ARG A 42 12.95 2.38 -10.62
CA ARG A 42 13.27 0.95 -10.47
C ARG A 42 14.78 0.69 -10.44
N LEU A 43 15.57 1.45 -11.21
CA LEU A 43 17.03 1.38 -11.15
C LEU A 43 17.56 1.86 -9.78
N ASP A 44 17.00 2.93 -9.22
CA ASP A 44 17.38 3.43 -7.88
C ASP A 44 17.13 2.36 -6.81
N VAL A 45 15.96 1.70 -6.85
CA VAL A 45 15.66 0.58 -5.97
C VAL A 45 16.64 -0.58 -6.19
N ALA A 46 16.95 -0.93 -7.45
CA ALA A 46 17.92 -1.96 -7.78
C ALA A 46 19.29 -1.69 -7.15
N LEU A 47 19.74 -0.44 -7.20
CA LEU A 47 21.00 -0.02 -6.57
C LEU A 47 20.94 -0.12 -5.04
N GLY A 48 19.81 0.24 -4.45
CA GLY A 48 19.59 0.16 -3.00
C GLY A 48 19.65 -1.27 -2.46
N ILE A 49 19.10 -2.25 -3.20
CA ILE A 49 19.07 -3.66 -2.76
C ILE A 49 20.31 -4.46 -3.16
N LEU A 50 21.12 -3.94 -4.08
CA LEU A 50 22.28 -4.65 -4.65
C LEU A 50 23.28 -5.08 -3.59
N GLY A 51 23.52 -4.24 -2.57
CA GLY A 51 24.45 -4.51 -1.48
C GLY A 51 23.95 -5.50 -0.43
N ASN A 52 22.79 -6.10 -0.64
CA ASN A 52 22.15 -6.98 0.34
C ASN A 52 22.01 -6.32 1.73
N PRO A 53 21.37 -5.16 1.86
CA PRO A 53 21.33 -4.39 3.09
C PRO A 53 20.48 -5.05 4.18
N GLU A 54 20.89 -4.89 5.44
CA GLU A 54 20.07 -5.24 6.61
C GLU A 54 18.94 -4.22 6.83
N LEU A 55 19.15 -2.95 6.41
CA LEU A 55 18.21 -1.86 6.53
C LEU A 55 18.13 -1.09 5.22
N LEU A 56 16.93 -0.93 4.70
CA LEU A 56 16.63 -0.24 3.45
C LEU A 56 15.65 0.92 3.69
N PHE A 57 16.00 2.11 3.23
CA PHE A 57 15.13 3.29 3.22
C PHE A 57 14.62 3.55 1.81
N LEU A 58 13.32 3.66 1.67
CA LEU A 58 12.65 3.93 0.40
C LEU A 58 11.69 5.12 0.56
N ASP A 59 11.97 6.18 -0.17
CA ASP A 59 11.16 7.39 -0.16
C ASP A 59 10.27 7.41 -1.39
N GLU A 60 8.94 7.27 -1.17
CA GLU A 60 7.90 7.21 -2.21
C GLU A 60 8.26 6.32 -3.42
N PRO A 61 8.64 5.05 -3.21
CA PRO A 61 9.30 4.25 -4.23
C PRO A 61 8.44 3.93 -5.46
N THR A 62 7.11 3.95 -5.34
CA THR A 62 6.18 3.57 -6.41
C THR A 62 5.56 4.77 -7.13
N THR A 63 5.98 5.99 -6.80
CA THR A 63 5.48 7.19 -7.47
C THR A 63 5.75 7.11 -8.98
N GLY A 64 4.68 7.25 -9.78
CA GLY A 64 4.72 7.16 -11.23
C GLY A 64 4.77 5.73 -11.79
N PHE A 65 4.56 4.70 -10.97
CA PHE A 65 4.39 3.34 -11.45
C PHE A 65 2.96 3.12 -11.95
N ASP A 66 2.83 2.33 -13.02
CA ASP A 66 1.55 1.75 -13.39
C ASP A 66 1.13 0.66 -12.39
N PRO A 67 -0.14 0.22 -12.38
CA PRO A 67 -0.64 -0.76 -11.41
C PRO A 67 0.10 -2.10 -11.44
N GLU A 68 0.56 -2.56 -12.59
CA GLU A 68 1.29 -3.82 -12.74
C GLU A 68 2.69 -3.70 -12.12
N ALA A 69 3.39 -2.62 -12.45
CA ALA A 69 4.70 -2.31 -11.88
C ALA A 69 4.66 -2.16 -10.37
N ARG A 70 3.60 -1.52 -9.83
CA ARG A 70 3.41 -1.36 -8.39
C ARG A 70 3.23 -2.71 -7.70
N ARG A 71 2.42 -3.61 -8.24
CA ARG A 71 2.24 -4.96 -7.70
C ARG A 71 3.55 -5.75 -7.70
N ALA A 72 4.27 -5.75 -8.82
CA ALA A 72 5.57 -6.41 -8.91
C ALA A 72 6.58 -5.85 -7.89
N PHE A 73 6.55 -4.53 -7.66
CA PHE A 73 7.36 -3.91 -6.62
C PHE A 73 6.96 -4.35 -5.20
N TRP A 74 5.66 -4.46 -4.91
CA TRP A 74 5.19 -4.97 -3.61
C TRP A 74 5.64 -6.42 -3.36
N ASP A 75 5.64 -7.25 -4.40
CA ASP A 75 6.13 -8.62 -4.29
C ASP A 75 7.64 -8.65 -4.00
N LEU A 76 8.42 -7.76 -4.63
CA LEU A 76 9.83 -7.58 -4.31
C LEU A 76 10.04 -7.16 -2.85
N ILE A 77 9.27 -6.20 -2.34
CA ILE A 77 9.37 -5.75 -0.94
C ILE A 77 9.04 -6.89 0.03
N ARG A 78 8.00 -7.68 -0.26
CA ARG A 78 7.66 -8.86 0.55
C ARG A 78 8.78 -9.89 0.55
N GLN A 79 9.42 -10.12 -0.60
CA GLN A 79 10.56 -11.02 -0.71
C GLN A 79 11.75 -10.52 0.11
N LEU A 80 12.14 -9.26 -0.04
CA LEU A 80 13.24 -8.66 0.72
C LEU A 80 13.02 -8.74 2.23
N LYS A 81 11.77 -8.50 2.66
CA LYS A 81 11.35 -8.64 4.04
C LYS A 81 11.46 -10.09 4.52
N SER A 82 11.04 -11.08 3.72
CA SER A 82 11.17 -12.50 4.04
C SER A 82 12.63 -12.96 4.10
N ASP A 83 13.51 -12.32 3.34
CA ASP A 83 14.97 -12.53 3.37
C ASP A 83 15.64 -11.87 4.61
N GLY A 84 14.88 -11.16 5.46
CA GLY A 84 15.36 -10.56 6.70
C GLY A 84 15.75 -9.09 6.59
N THR A 85 15.53 -8.42 5.45
CA THR A 85 15.79 -6.97 5.32
C THR A 85 14.74 -6.18 6.11
N THR A 86 15.18 -5.28 6.98
CA THR A 86 14.32 -4.27 7.62
C THR A 86 14.09 -3.14 6.63
N ILE A 87 12.84 -2.75 6.39
CA ILE A 87 12.51 -1.76 5.37
C ILE A 87 11.69 -0.63 5.99
N LEU A 88 12.14 0.61 5.80
CA LEU A 88 11.39 1.81 6.09
C LEU A 88 10.95 2.46 4.77
N ILE A 89 9.63 2.56 4.57
CA ILE A 89 9.03 3.16 3.37
C ILE A 89 8.26 4.42 3.79
N THR A 90 8.46 5.53 3.08
CA THR A 90 7.51 6.63 3.08
C THR A 90 6.60 6.48 1.86
N THR A 91 5.32 6.75 2.04
CA THR A 91 4.34 6.72 0.95
C THR A 91 3.13 7.59 1.28
N HIS A 92 2.52 8.16 0.25
CA HIS A 92 1.21 8.78 0.33
C HIS A 92 0.10 7.86 -0.23
N TYR A 93 0.46 6.66 -0.72
CA TYR A 93 -0.49 5.64 -1.16
C TYR A 93 -0.88 4.75 0.01
N LEU A 94 -2.11 4.91 0.50
CA LEU A 94 -2.59 4.16 1.67
C LEU A 94 -2.79 2.67 1.39
N ASP A 95 -3.09 2.31 0.15
CA ASP A 95 -3.13 0.93 -0.33
C ASP A 95 -1.75 0.25 -0.25
N GLU A 96 -0.67 0.99 -0.53
CA GLU A 96 0.71 0.50 -0.37
C GLU A 96 1.04 0.26 1.10
N ALA A 97 0.72 1.23 1.97
CA ALA A 97 0.90 1.09 3.41
C ALA A 97 0.12 -0.11 3.97
N GLU A 98 -1.13 -0.29 3.55
CA GLU A 98 -1.96 -1.42 3.97
C GLU A 98 -1.42 -2.78 3.48
N ALA A 99 -0.86 -2.82 2.26
CA ALA A 99 -0.36 -4.06 1.65
C ALA A 99 1.00 -4.52 2.17
N LEU A 100 1.85 -3.60 2.65
CA LEU A 100 3.27 -3.88 2.93
C LEU A 100 3.65 -3.74 4.40
N ALA A 101 3.01 -2.81 5.14
CA ALA A 101 3.47 -2.45 6.47
C ALA A 101 3.06 -3.47 7.54
N ASP A 102 4.00 -3.86 8.40
CA ASP A 102 3.69 -4.50 9.69
C ASP A 102 3.25 -3.45 10.71
N ARG A 103 3.90 -2.29 10.64
CA ARG A 103 3.58 -1.11 11.43
C ARG A 103 3.68 0.12 10.55
N LEU A 104 2.81 1.08 10.77
CA LEU A 104 2.84 2.36 10.10
C LEU A 104 2.78 3.50 11.12
N ALA A 105 3.34 4.63 10.74
CA ALA A 105 3.26 5.88 11.49
C ALA A 105 2.54 6.92 10.63
N VAL A 106 1.46 7.50 11.15
CA VAL A 106 0.81 8.66 10.53
C VAL A 106 1.53 9.92 11.00
N MET A 107 1.99 10.73 10.05
CA MET A 107 2.70 11.97 10.33
C MET A 107 1.99 13.14 9.64
N THR A 108 1.79 14.22 10.38
CA THR A 108 1.30 15.51 9.88
C THR A 108 2.04 16.64 10.59
N ASP A 109 2.29 17.75 9.89
CA ASP A 109 2.99 18.92 10.41
C ASP A 109 4.31 18.59 11.15
N GLY A 110 5.06 17.62 10.64
CA GLY A 110 6.33 17.16 11.22
C GLY A 110 6.21 16.39 12.54
N LYS A 111 4.98 15.96 12.92
CA LYS A 111 4.72 15.18 14.15
C LYS A 111 4.10 13.85 13.82
N ILE A 112 4.52 12.83 14.56
CA ILE A 112 3.88 11.51 14.52
C ILE A 112 2.61 11.58 15.36
N LEU A 113 1.45 11.32 14.74
CA LEU A 113 0.17 11.25 15.41
C LEU A 113 -0.03 9.91 16.11
N GLU A 114 0.23 8.83 15.40
CA GLU A 114 0.06 7.45 15.91
C GLU A 114 1.04 6.51 15.21
N VAL A 115 1.48 5.49 15.93
CA VAL A 115 2.21 4.34 15.38
C VAL A 115 1.43 3.08 15.71
N SER A 116 0.97 2.37 14.70
CA SER A 116 0.10 1.19 14.87
C SER A 116 0.29 0.17 13.74
N THR A 117 -0.44 -0.93 13.79
CA THR A 117 -0.61 -1.80 12.63
C THR A 117 -1.69 -1.22 11.71
N PRO A 118 -1.70 -1.53 10.39
CA PRO A 118 -2.75 -1.05 9.47
C PRO A 118 -4.18 -1.40 9.93
N THR A 119 -4.34 -2.52 10.63
CA THR A 119 -5.65 -2.99 11.11
C THR A 119 -6.13 -2.30 12.39
N LEU A 120 -5.22 -1.74 13.19
CA LEU A 120 -5.54 -1.13 14.49
C LEU A 120 -5.53 0.39 14.47
N LEU A 121 -4.91 0.99 13.44
CA LEU A 121 -4.75 2.45 13.34
C LEU A 121 -6.08 3.17 13.54
N GLY A 122 -6.07 4.25 14.34
CA GLY A 122 -7.23 5.09 14.62
C GLY A 122 -8.43 4.33 15.18
N GLY A 123 -8.21 3.16 15.79
CA GLY A 123 -9.29 2.32 16.29
C GLY A 123 -10.06 1.54 15.21
N ARG A 124 -9.55 1.45 13.98
CA ARG A 124 -10.18 0.81 12.81
C ARG A 124 -10.80 -0.57 13.12
N ALA A 125 -10.13 -1.40 13.93
CA ALA A 125 -10.64 -2.73 14.29
C ALA A 125 -11.98 -2.70 15.02
N ARG A 126 -12.33 -1.58 15.67
CA ARG A 126 -13.58 -1.37 16.40
C ARG A 126 -14.53 -0.41 15.67
N ALA A 127 -14.16 0.06 14.50
CA ALA A 127 -14.99 0.98 13.74
C ALA A 127 -16.30 0.31 13.31
N LYS A 128 -17.39 1.06 13.42
CA LYS A 128 -18.72 0.62 13.01
C LYS A 128 -18.78 0.40 11.51
N ALA A 129 -19.59 -0.55 11.07
CA ALA A 129 -19.84 -0.77 9.66
C ALA A 129 -20.80 0.30 9.11
N ARG A 130 -20.55 0.72 7.87
CA ARG A 130 -21.46 1.52 7.07
C ARG A 130 -22.29 0.60 6.19
N VAL A 131 -23.62 0.68 6.30
CA VAL A 131 -24.57 -0.03 5.44
C VAL A 131 -25.27 1.01 4.58
N SER A 132 -25.08 0.98 3.28
CA SER A 132 -25.76 1.86 2.36
C SER A 132 -26.68 1.06 1.42
N TRP A 133 -27.83 1.64 1.05
CA TRP A 133 -28.78 1.03 0.13
C TRP A 133 -29.63 2.11 -0.55
N SER A 134 -30.29 1.74 -1.65
CA SER A 134 -31.27 2.58 -2.31
C SER A 134 -32.68 2.12 -1.98
N GLU A 135 -33.56 3.06 -1.59
CA GLU A 135 -34.97 2.80 -1.34
C GLU A 135 -35.81 3.96 -1.90
N ASN A 136 -36.78 3.67 -2.76
CA ASN A 136 -37.63 4.68 -3.42
C ASN A 136 -36.84 5.76 -4.15
N GLY A 137 -35.72 5.38 -4.81
CA GLY A 137 -34.84 6.30 -5.53
C GLY A 137 -33.97 7.21 -4.64
N LYS A 138 -33.94 6.95 -3.33
CA LYS A 138 -33.10 7.69 -2.37
C LYS A 138 -32.00 6.78 -1.83
N SER A 139 -30.79 7.31 -1.75
CA SER A 139 -29.69 6.66 -1.07
C SER A 139 -29.83 6.83 0.45
N ASN A 140 -29.68 5.75 1.19
CA ASN A 140 -29.75 5.68 2.64
C ASN A 140 -28.41 5.18 3.17
N LEU A 141 -28.06 5.55 4.40
CA LEU A 141 -26.86 5.14 5.12
C LEU A 141 -27.21 4.88 6.58
N GLU A 142 -26.74 3.75 7.10
CA GLU A 142 -26.78 3.42 8.52
C GLU A 142 -25.38 3.02 9.01
N ILE A 143 -25.03 3.47 10.21
CA ILE A 143 -23.76 3.16 10.87
C ILE A 143 -24.05 2.25 12.07
N THR A 144 -23.57 1.00 12.01
CA THR A 144 -23.94 -0.03 12.98
C THR A 144 -22.77 -0.94 13.39
N ASP A 145 -22.80 -1.41 14.62
CA ASP A 145 -21.90 -2.45 15.12
C ASP A 145 -22.32 -3.85 14.66
N SER A 146 -23.59 -4.02 14.26
CA SER A 146 -24.22 -5.31 13.92
C SER A 146 -24.76 -5.30 12.49
N PRO A 147 -23.89 -5.18 11.45
CA PRO A 147 -24.34 -5.02 10.07
C PRO A 147 -25.18 -6.19 9.57
N THR A 148 -24.84 -7.42 9.93
CA THR A 148 -25.60 -8.61 9.52
C THR A 148 -27.03 -8.58 10.07
N GLN A 149 -27.21 -8.20 11.34
CA GLN A 149 -28.52 -8.08 11.94
C GLN A 149 -29.34 -6.96 11.28
N PHE A 150 -28.70 -5.81 11.02
CA PHE A 150 -29.34 -4.69 10.34
C PHE A 150 -29.80 -5.07 8.93
N VAL A 151 -28.92 -5.71 8.13
CA VAL A 151 -29.27 -6.16 6.77
C VAL A 151 -30.42 -7.16 6.78
N ASN A 152 -30.46 -8.10 7.73
CA ASN A 152 -31.57 -9.04 7.88
C ASN A 152 -32.90 -8.31 8.19
N GLN A 153 -32.87 -7.34 9.11
CA GLN A 153 -34.07 -6.53 9.41
C GLN A 153 -34.53 -5.72 8.20
N LEU A 154 -33.57 -5.11 7.48
CA LEU A 154 -33.83 -4.35 6.25
C LEU A 154 -34.46 -5.23 5.16
N SER A 155 -33.89 -6.42 4.92
CA SER A 155 -34.40 -7.41 3.96
C SER A 155 -35.85 -7.84 4.30
N ASN A 156 -36.12 -8.11 5.57
CA ASN A 156 -37.48 -8.46 6.00
C ASN A 156 -38.47 -7.30 5.84
N ARG A 157 -38.03 -6.06 6.05
CA ARG A 157 -38.86 -4.86 5.88
C ARG A 157 -39.18 -4.60 4.40
N ILE A 158 -38.20 -4.73 3.52
CA ILE A 158 -38.37 -4.48 2.09
C ILE A 158 -39.12 -5.61 1.39
N GLY A 159 -38.99 -6.86 1.89
CA GLY A 159 -39.65 -8.03 1.36
C GLY A 159 -39.12 -8.53 0.03
N GLY A 160 -37.88 -8.16 -0.34
CA GLY A 160 -37.23 -8.52 -1.61
C GLY A 160 -35.76 -8.16 -1.64
N GLU A 161 -35.20 -8.03 -2.87
CA GLU A 161 -33.82 -7.61 -3.08
C GLU A 161 -33.61 -6.15 -2.64
N ILE A 162 -32.50 -5.89 -1.96
CA ILE A 162 -32.15 -4.56 -1.50
C ILE A 162 -31.28 -3.90 -2.57
N ALA A 163 -31.82 -2.89 -3.25
CA ALA A 163 -31.10 -2.20 -4.33
C ALA A 163 -29.86 -1.48 -3.81
N ASP A 164 -28.74 -1.59 -4.55
CA ASP A 164 -27.46 -0.95 -4.29
C ASP A 164 -26.91 -1.22 -2.86
N LEU A 165 -27.24 -2.39 -2.29
CA LEU A 165 -26.75 -2.75 -0.96
C LEU A 165 -25.23 -2.83 -0.94
N SER A 166 -24.64 -2.03 -0.06
CA SER A 166 -23.21 -2.11 0.26
C SER A 166 -23.01 -2.17 1.78
N VAL A 167 -22.12 -3.04 2.22
CA VAL A 167 -21.72 -3.15 3.63
C VAL A 167 -20.19 -3.02 3.68
N SER A 168 -19.71 -1.95 4.27
CA SER A 168 -18.29 -1.67 4.36
C SER A 168 -17.89 -1.29 5.79
N ARG A 169 -16.61 -1.51 6.12
CA ARG A 169 -15.97 -0.89 7.28
C ARG A 169 -15.01 0.18 6.79
N PRO A 170 -14.69 1.19 7.61
CA PRO A 170 -13.72 2.20 7.23
C PRO A 170 -12.43 1.56 6.73
N ASN A 171 -11.94 2.01 5.59
CA ASN A 171 -10.64 1.64 5.05
C ASN A 171 -9.54 2.49 5.70
N LEU A 172 -8.28 2.29 5.31
CA LEU A 172 -7.17 3.04 5.89
C LEU A 172 -7.24 4.53 5.51
N GLU A 173 -7.79 4.85 4.35
CA GLU A 173 -7.99 6.23 3.87
C GLU A 173 -9.03 6.98 4.71
N ASP A 174 -10.17 6.35 4.99
CA ASP A 174 -11.20 6.93 5.87
C ASP A 174 -10.62 7.30 7.24
N ILE A 175 -9.84 6.39 7.82
CA ILE A 175 -9.20 6.59 9.13
C ILE A 175 -8.13 7.70 9.07
N TYR A 176 -7.32 7.69 8.02
CA TYR A 176 -6.29 8.72 7.84
C TYR A 176 -6.90 10.12 7.75
N LEU A 177 -7.93 10.31 6.92
CA LEU A 177 -8.63 11.60 6.76
C LEU A 177 -9.25 12.07 8.09
N GLU A 178 -9.86 11.14 8.84
CA GLU A 178 -10.40 11.46 10.17
C GLU A 178 -9.29 11.94 11.14
N MET A 179 -8.13 11.27 11.13
CA MET A 179 -6.99 11.61 12.00
C MET A 179 -6.38 12.98 11.69
N ILE A 180 -6.34 13.40 10.42
CA ILE A 180 -5.81 14.71 10.01
C ILE A 180 -6.87 15.82 10.07
N GLY A 181 -8.11 15.51 10.50
CA GLY A 181 -9.20 16.46 10.68
C GLY A 181 -9.94 16.85 9.41
N GLU A 182 -9.76 16.14 8.30
CA GLU A 182 -10.60 16.26 7.11
C GLU A 182 -11.88 15.43 7.30
N LYS A 183 -13.05 16.07 7.21
CA LYS A 183 -14.35 15.37 7.32
C LYS A 183 -14.58 14.51 6.06
N VAL A 184 -14.74 13.22 6.26
CA VAL A 184 -15.19 12.24 5.26
C VAL A 184 -16.72 12.27 5.12
#